data_7e34cf019959f45850a14ae16574ab0a
#
_entry.id   7e34cf019959f45850a14ae16574ab0a
#
_cell.length_a   1.000
_cell.length_b   1.000
_cell.length_c   1.000
_cell.angle_alpha   90.00
_cell.angle_beta   90.00
_cell.angle_gamma   90.00
#
_symmetry.space_group_name_H-M   'P 1'
#
loop_
_entity.id
_entity.type
_entity.pdbx_description
1 polymer ?
#
loop_
_entity_poly.entity_id
_entity_poly.type
_entity_poly.pdbx_seq_one_letter_code
_entity_poly.pdbx_strand_id
1 'polypeptide(L)'
;MTNTYAKAYTEVLEIIKHFSDEEYSRIAREKIEYYERNRDKDYVFKLDPKIDLFEQKISRKANAIIVALYRDYFASEAEKQQMNRLLNINQHRLEEEKKERYNSEDLFEDEQEADKQEEKQELALVIVKNDSLYEKIVVFLKRVFKN
;
A
#
# COMPACT_ATOMS: atom_id res chain seq x y z
N MET A 1 22.82 -5.10 -0.26
CA MET A 1 21.62 -5.17 0.59
C MET A 1 20.39 -5.39 -0.24
N THR A 2 19.65 -6.44 0.06
CA THR A 2 18.37 -6.70 -0.58
C THR A 2 17.34 -5.71 -0.03
N ASN A 3 16.69 -4.98 -0.93
CA ASN A 3 15.57 -4.12 -0.54
C ASN A 3 14.45 -5.03 -0.04
N THR A 4 14.00 -4.84 1.21
CA THR A 4 12.95 -5.65 1.81
C THR A 4 11.61 -5.53 1.07
N TYR A 5 11.45 -4.51 0.24
CA TYR A 5 10.26 -4.27 -0.58
C TYR A 5 10.40 -4.76 -2.02
N ALA A 6 11.55 -5.34 -2.39
CA ALA A 6 11.80 -5.74 -3.79
C ALA A 6 10.75 -6.74 -4.32
N LYS A 7 10.42 -7.75 -3.52
CA LYS A 7 9.38 -8.72 -3.87
C LYS A 7 7.98 -8.08 -3.94
N ALA A 8 7.71 -7.15 -3.03
CA ALA A 8 6.45 -6.41 -3.03
C ALA A 8 6.31 -5.59 -4.30
N TYR A 9 7.36 -4.95 -4.77
CA TYR A 9 7.34 -4.20 -6.03
C TYR A 9 7.04 -5.11 -7.22
N THR A 10 7.58 -6.32 -7.23
CA THR A 10 7.27 -7.30 -8.27
C THR A 10 5.77 -7.67 -8.24
N GLU A 11 5.23 -7.92 -7.06
CA GLU A 11 3.81 -8.21 -6.89
C GLU A 11 2.92 -7.05 -7.35
N VAL A 12 3.25 -5.83 -6.94
CA VAL A 12 2.49 -4.62 -7.30
C VAL A 12 2.50 -4.41 -8.81
N LEU A 13 3.66 -4.54 -9.45
CA LEU A 13 3.77 -4.38 -10.91
C LEU A 13 2.90 -5.40 -11.64
N GLU A 14 2.86 -6.64 -11.18
CA GLU A 14 2.00 -7.65 -11.78
C GLU A 14 0.52 -7.32 -11.60
N ILE A 15 0.16 -6.78 -10.45
CA ILE A 15 -1.22 -6.38 -10.16
C ILE A 15 -1.66 -5.22 -11.05
N ILE A 16 -0.89 -4.14 -11.11
CA ILE A 16 -1.26 -2.95 -11.88
C ILE A 16 -1.22 -3.18 -13.38
N LYS A 17 -0.45 -4.16 -13.83
CA LYS A 17 -0.41 -4.59 -15.22
C LYS A 17 -1.79 -5.07 -15.71
N HIS A 18 -2.61 -5.59 -14.82
CA HIS A 18 -3.97 -6.03 -15.13
C HIS A 18 -5.01 -4.91 -15.08
N PHE A 19 -4.61 -3.70 -14.70
CA PHE A 19 -5.52 -2.54 -14.71
C PHE A 19 -5.86 -2.16 -16.15
N SER A 20 -7.02 -1.52 -16.34
CA SER A 20 -7.37 -0.94 -17.64
C SER A 20 -6.34 0.14 -18.00
N ASP A 21 -6.18 0.42 -19.28
CA ASP A 21 -5.22 1.40 -19.76
C ASP A 21 -5.45 2.79 -19.16
N GLU A 22 -6.71 3.16 -19.00
CA GLU A 22 -7.11 4.44 -18.39
C GLU A 22 -6.63 4.52 -16.95
N GLU A 23 -6.90 3.49 -16.16
CA GLU A 23 -6.54 3.47 -14.74
C GLU A 23 -5.02 3.39 -14.56
N TYR A 24 -4.35 2.59 -15.37
CA TYR A 24 -2.90 2.48 -15.35
C TYR A 24 -2.24 3.83 -15.61
N SER A 25 -2.77 4.59 -16.57
CA SER A 25 -2.20 5.89 -16.95
C SER A 25 -2.34 6.96 -15.85
N ARG A 26 -3.22 6.74 -14.87
CA ARG A 26 -3.39 7.67 -13.75
C ARG A 26 -2.26 7.58 -12.73
N ILE A 27 -1.54 6.47 -12.69
CA ILE A 27 -0.41 6.30 -11.78
C ILE A 27 0.79 7.04 -12.34
N ALA A 28 1.48 7.80 -11.47
CA ALA A 28 2.65 8.56 -11.89
C ALA A 28 3.72 7.64 -12.47
N ARG A 29 4.22 8.00 -13.65
CA ARG A 29 5.20 7.19 -14.37
C ARG A 29 6.48 6.99 -13.56
N GLU A 30 6.92 8.01 -12.85
CA GLU A 30 8.10 7.93 -12.00
C GLU A 30 7.97 6.85 -10.93
N LYS A 31 6.76 6.66 -10.40
CA LYS A 31 6.49 5.63 -9.41
C LYS A 31 6.62 4.23 -10.01
N ILE A 32 6.05 4.05 -11.19
CA ILE A 32 6.14 2.77 -11.90
C ILE A 32 7.59 2.46 -12.23
N GLU A 33 8.35 3.45 -12.72
CA GLU A 33 9.77 3.29 -13.01
C GLU A 33 10.58 2.96 -11.76
N TYR A 34 10.24 3.56 -10.63
CA TYR A 34 10.86 3.25 -9.35
C TYR A 34 10.66 1.77 -8.97
N TYR A 35 9.43 1.28 -9.10
CA TYR A 35 9.14 -0.14 -8.81
C TYR A 35 9.90 -1.06 -9.77
N GLU A 36 9.95 -0.71 -11.05
CA GLU A 36 10.68 -1.50 -12.06
C GLU A 36 12.17 -1.61 -11.74
N ARG A 37 12.78 -0.51 -11.31
CA ARG A 37 14.22 -0.50 -10.97
C ARG A 37 14.55 -1.27 -9.70
N ASN A 38 13.61 -1.32 -8.76
CA ASN A 38 13.86 -1.85 -7.42
C ASN A 38 13.21 -3.21 -7.18
N ARG A 39 12.53 -3.76 -8.15
CA ARG A 39 11.87 -5.06 -8.00
C ARG A 39 12.88 -6.21 -7.95
N ASP A 40 12.46 -7.31 -7.38
CA ASP A 40 13.23 -8.55 -7.39
C ASP A 40 13.00 -9.25 -8.73
N LYS A 41 14.01 -9.25 -9.59
CA LYS A 41 13.93 -9.82 -10.93
C LYS A 41 13.90 -11.35 -10.94
N ASP A 42 14.38 -11.96 -9.88
CA ASP A 42 14.40 -13.42 -9.74
C ASP A 42 13.11 -13.97 -9.15
N TYR A 43 12.29 -13.10 -8.56
CA TYR A 43 11.02 -13.47 -7.97
C TYR A 43 9.92 -13.42 -9.02
N VAL A 44 9.21 -14.54 -9.19
CA VAL A 44 8.10 -14.63 -10.13
C VAL A 44 6.80 -14.68 -9.34
N PHE A 45 5.91 -13.74 -9.60
CA PHE A 45 4.59 -13.67 -9.00
C PHE A 45 3.56 -13.69 -10.12
N LYS A 46 2.60 -14.62 -10.02
CA LYS A 46 1.50 -14.72 -10.98
C LYS A 46 0.17 -14.66 -10.26
N LEU A 47 -0.73 -13.85 -10.80
CA LEU A 47 -2.11 -13.79 -10.33
C LEU A 47 -2.90 -14.96 -10.90
N ASP A 48 -3.72 -15.57 -10.04
CA ASP A 48 -4.67 -16.59 -10.48
C ASP A 48 -5.96 -15.89 -10.89
N PRO A 49 -6.35 -15.94 -12.19
CA PRO A 49 -7.55 -15.24 -12.65
C PRO A 49 -8.85 -15.80 -12.09
N LYS A 50 -8.82 -16.99 -11.47
CA LYS A 50 -9.99 -17.63 -10.88
C LYS A 50 -10.27 -17.19 -9.45
N ILE A 51 -9.33 -16.51 -8.82
CA ILE A 51 -9.39 -16.12 -7.41
C ILE A 51 -9.45 -14.60 -7.34
N ASP A 52 -10.30 -14.06 -6.46
CA ASP A 52 -10.36 -12.61 -6.22
C ASP A 52 -9.01 -12.10 -5.73
N LEU A 53 -8.70 -10.84 -6.07
CA LEU A 53 -7.40 -10.24 -5.75
C LEU A 53 -7.03 -10.37 -4.27
N PHE A 54 -8.00 -10.16 -3.38
CA PHE A 54 -7.74 -10.18 -1.94
C PHE A 54 -7.65 -11.58 -1.35
N GLU A 55 -8.05 -12.61 -2.11
CA GLU A 55 -7.90 -14.00 -1.71
C GLU A 55 -6.57 -14.59 -2.18
N GLN A 56 -5.85 -13.89 -3.02
CA GLN A 56 -4.54 -14.32 -3.50
C GLN A 56 -3.47 -14.07 -2.44
N LYS A 57 -2.39 -14.83 -2.52
CA LYS A 57 -1.27 -14.70 -1.58
C LYS A 57 -0.42 -13.49 -1.90
N ILE A 58 -0.95 -12.32 -1.60
CA ILE A 58 -0.25 -11.05 -1.76
C ILE A 58 0.40 -10.70 -0.43
N SER A 59 1.66 -10.28 -0.46
CA SER A 59 2.37 -9.90 0.77
C SER A 59 1.70 -8.67 1.41
N ARG A 60 1.89 -8.52 2.71
CA ARG A 60 1.39 -7.35 3.44
C ARG A 60 1.97 -6.06 2.89
N LYS A 61 3.23 -6.10 2.49
CA LYS A 61 3.93 -4.94 1.92
C LYS A 61 3.32 -4.55 0.58
N ALA A 62 3.04 -5.52 -0.29
CA ALA A 62 2.39 -5.26 -1.57
C ALA A 62 0.99 -4.71 -1.37
N ASN A 63 0.22 -5.28 -0.45
CA ASN A 63 -1.12 -4.80 -0.13
C ASN A 63 -1.08 -3.34 0.37
N ALA A 64 -0.11 -3.03 1.22
CA ALA A 64 0.07 -1.67 1.71
C ALA A 64 0.34 -0.67 0.57
N ILE A 65 1.16 -1.07 -0.39
CA ILE A 65 1.45 -0.24 -1.55
C ILE A 65 0.19 -0.03 -2.40
N ILE A 66 -0.60 -1.07 -2.63
CA ILE A 66 -1.84 -0.99 -3.40
C ILE A 66 -2.84 -0.04 -2.72
N VAL A 67 -3.00 -0.13 -1.41
CA VAL A 67 -3.88 0.77 -0.65
C VAL A 67 -3.41 2.22 -0.77
N ALA A 68 -2.10 2.45 -0.66
CA ALA A 68 -1.54 3.79 -0.82
C ALA A 68 -1.73 4.34 -2.24
N LEU A 69 -1.59 3.49 -3.26
CA LEU A 69 -1.87 3.89 -4.65
C LEU A 69 -3.33 4.27 -4.83
N TYR A 70 -4.26 3.52 -4.23
CA TYR A 70 -5.67 3.87 -4.26
C TYR A 70 -5.91 5.25 -3.66
N ARG A 71 -5.37 5.51 -2.48
CA ARG A 71 -5.49 6.81 -1.83
C ARG A 71 -4.98 7.93 -2.71
N ASP A 72 -3.81 7.75 -3.32
CA ASP A 72 -3.10 8.83 -4.00
C ASP A 72 -3.65 9.12 -5.40
N TYR A 73 -4.19 8.12 -6.10
CA TYR A 73 -4.54 8.27 -7.51
C TYR A 73 -5.99 7.99 -7.85
N PHE A 74 -6.72 7.27 -7.00
CA PHE A 74 -8.06 6.77 -7.34
C PHE A 74 -9.15 7.18 -6.37
N ALA A 75 -8.82 7.45 -5.12
CA ALA A 75 -9.80 7.82 -4.11
C ALA A 75 -10.37 9.22 -4.39
N SER A 76 -11.65 9.41 -4.07
CA SER A 76 -12.26 10.74 -4.08
C SER A 76 -11.63 11.60 -2.98
N GLU A 77 -11.80 12.92 -3.06
CA GLU A 77 -11.30 13.81 -2.01
C GLU A 77 -11.86 13.46 -0.63
N ALA A 78 -13.15 13.12 -0.57
CA ALA A 78 -13.78 12.72 0.68
C ALA A 78 -13.17 11.43 1.24
N GLU A 79 -12.96 10.43 0.39
CA GLU A 79 -12.33 9.17 0.78
C GLU A 79 -10.89 9.39 1.24
N LYS A 80 -10.15 10.19 0.49
CA LYS A 80 -8.75 10.52 0.81
C LYS A 80 -8.64 11.21 2.17
N GLN A 81 -9.51 12.19 2.44
CA GLN A 81 -9.54 12.87 3.72
C GLN A 81 -9.89 11.92 4.86
N GLN A 82 -10.84 11.03 4.65
CA GLN A 82 -11.23 10.02 5.63
C GLN A 82 -10.07 9.06 5.92
N MET A 83 -9.40 8.58 4.87
CA MET A 83 -8.25 7.68 5.02
C MET A 83 -7.11 8.36 5.80
N ASN A 84 -6.80 9.60 5.45
CA ASN A 84 -5.75 10.36 6.13
C ASN A 84 -6.10 10.66 7.59
N ARG A 85 -7.37 10.93 7.86
CA ARG A 85 -7.84 11.16 9.24
C ARG A 85 -7.67 9.91 10.10
N LEU A 86 -8.06 8.76 9.57
CA LEU A 86 -7.92 7.49 10.27
C LEU A 86 -6.45 7.15 10.53
N LEU A 87 -5.60 7.41 9.54
CA LEU A 87 -4.16 7.20 9.67
C LEU A 87 -3.57 8.10 10.74
N ASN A 88 -3.95 9.39 10.77
CA ASN A 88 -3.46 10.33 11.77
C ASN A 88 -3.87 9.93 13.20
N ILE A 89 -5.11 9.49 13.36
CA ILE A 89 -5.59 9.01 14.67
C ILE A 89 -4.78 7.80 15.12
N ASN A 90 -4.54 6.87 14.22
CA ASN A 90 -3.78 5.66 14.52
C ASN A 90 -2.32 5.98 14.85
N GLN A 91 -1.68 6.87 14.09
CA GLN A 91 -0.31 7.29 14.34
C GLN A 91 -0.16 8.00 15.68
N HIS A 92 -1.11 8.86 16.02
CA HIS A 92 -1.09 9.56 17.30
C HIS A 92 -1.17 8.58 18.47
N ARG A 93 -2.03 7.59 18.36
CA ARG A 93 -2.14 6.53 19.38
C ARG A 93 -0.84 5.75 19.52
N LEU A 94 -0.21 5.41 18.40
CA LEU A 94 1.05 4.67 18.41
C LEU A 94 2.19 5.49 19.00
N GLU A 95 2.22 6.79 18.72
CA GLU A 95 3.22 7.68 19.31
C GLU A 95 3.07 7.76 20.83
N GLU A 96 1.82 7.85 21.33
CA GLU A 96 1.56 7.84 22.75
C GLU A 96 2.01 6.52 23.40
N GLU A 97 1.71 5.39 22.78
CA GLU A 97 2.15 4.09 23.25
C GLU A 97 3.67 3.98 23.27
N LYS A 98 4.35 4.49 22.25
CA LYS A 98 5.82 4.51 22.19
C LYS A 98 6.40 5.37 23.30
N LYS A 99 5.81 6.52 23.59
CA LYS A 99 6.27 7.40 24.68
C LYS A 99 6.14 6.74 26.05
N GLU A 100 5.10 5.93 26.23
CA GLU A 100 4.92 5.18 27.49
C GLU A 100 5.91 4.04 27.62
N ARG A 101 6.26 3.39 26.51
CA ARG A 101 7.19 2.24 26.52
C ARG A 101 8.66 2.63 26.55
N TYR A 102 8.99 3.71 25.89
CA TYR A 102 10.35 4.17 25.75
C TYR A 102 10.41 5.59 26.30
N ASN A 103 11.06 5.79 27.41
CA ASN A 103 11.44 7.13 27.85
C ASN A 103 12.43 7.67 26.80
N SER A 104 11.93 8.35 25.89
CA SER A 104 12.29 8.58 24.53
C SER A 104 13.48 9.49 24.27
N GLU A 105 14.60 9.30 24.97
CA GLU A 105 15.81 10.04 24.65
C GLU A 105 16.59 9.43 23.48
N ASP A 106 16.12 8.27 22.97
CA ASP A 106 16.82 7.51 21.93
C ASP A 106 16.04 7.44 20.60
N LEU A 107 15.41 8.54 20.19
CA LEU A 107 14.83 8.63 18.87
C LEU A 107 15.95 8.86 17.86
N PHE A 108 16.34 7.82 17.15
CA PHE A 108 17.37 7.89 16.13
C PHE A 108 16.85 8.61 14.89
N GLU A 109 17.66 9.53 14.37
CA GLU A 109 17.34 10.33 13.19
C GLU A 109 17.26 9.51 11.89
N ASP A 110 17.75 8.27 11.89
CA ASP A 110 17.84 7.41 10.71
C ASP A 110 16.54 6.67 10.36
N GLU A 111 15.45 6.94 11.07
CA GLU A 111 14.19 6.21 10.90
C GLU A 111 13.23 6.86 9.89
N GLN A 112 13.59 7.95 9.24
CA GLN A 112 12.64 8.67 8.36
C GLN A 112 12.15 7.86 7.18
N GLU A 113 12.99 7.05 6.53
CA GLU A 113 12.56 6.20 5.43
C GLU A 113 11.79 4.98 5.91
N ALA A 114 12.20 4.38 7.03
CA ALA A 114 11.48 3.29 7.67
C ALA A 114 10.08 3.76 8.09
N ASP A 115 9.95 4.99 8.60
CA ASP A 115 8.69 5.57 9.01
C ASP A 115 7.71 5.72 7.85
N LYS A 116 8.17 6.10 6.65
CA LYS A 116 7.32 6.20 5.45
C LYS A 116 6.76 4.86 5.04
N GLN A 117 7.54 3.79 5.16
CA GLN A 117 7.09 2.45 4.82
C GLN A 117 6.12 1.90 5.88
N GLU A 118 6.40 2.18 7.15
CA GLU A 118 5.48 1.84 8.24
C GLU A 118 4.15 2.55 8.10
N GLU A 119 4.17 3.83 7.67
CA GLU A 119 2.95 4.60 7.42
C GLU A 119 2.02 3.90 6.44
N LYS A 120 2.58 3.37 5.33
CA LYS A 120 1.79 2.65 4.34
C LYS A 120 1.19 1.38 4.91
N GLN A 121 1.93 0.64 5.72
CA GLN A 121 1.44 -0.56 6.36
C GLN A 121 0.35 -0.25 7.38
N GLU A 122 0.51 0.81 8.15
CA GLU A 122 -0.50 1.28 9.10
C GLU A 122 -1.78 1.69 8.39
N LEU A 123 -1.64 2.41 7.28
CA LEU A 123 -2.79 2.81 6.47
C LEU A 123 -3.58 1.58 6.01
N ALA A 124 -2.88 0.56 5.50
CA ALA A 124 -3.54 -0.67 5.06
C ALA A 124 -4.28 -1.37 6.21
N LEU A 125 -3.67 -1.44 7.39
CA LEU A 125 -4.30 -2.04 8.57
C LEU A 125 -5.56 -1.28 9.00
N VAL A 126 -5.49 0.04 9.00
CA VAL A 126 -6.63 0.90 9.36
C VAL A 126 -7.78 0.71 8.36
N ILE A 127 -7.47 0.64 7.08
CA ILE A 127 -8.46 0.44 6.03
C ILE A 127 -9.15 -0.93 6.15
N VAL A 128 -8.39 -1.98 6.43
CA VAL A 128 -8.95 -3.34 6.62
C VAL A 128 -9.95 -3.35 7.79
N LYS A 129 -9.70 -2.56 8.83
CA LYS A 129 -10.61 -2.45 9.97
C LYS A 129 -11.83 -1.57 9.70
N ASN A 130 -11.80 -0.78 8.64
CA ASN A 130 -12.93 0.07 8.25
C ASN A 130 -13.68 -0.59 7.09
N ASP A 131 -14.76 -1.28 7.38
CA ASP A 131 -15.51 -2.07 6.40
C ASP A 131 -15.95 -1.24 5.18
N SER A 132 -16.39 -0.01 5.41
CA SER A 132 -16.88 0.86 4.33
C SER A 132 -15.78 1.21 3.34
N LEU A 133 -14.61 1.62 3.83
CA LEU A 133 -13.47 1.97 2.97
C LEU A 133 -12.89 0.73 2.30
N TYR A 134 -12.79 -0.36 3.03
CA TYR A 134 -12.28 -1.62 2.50
C TYR A 134 -13.14 -2.10 1.33
N GLU A 135 -14.45 -2.08 1.48
CA GLU A 135 -15.38 -2.47 0.42
C GLU A 135 -15.24 -1.59 -0.84
N LYS A 136 -15.04 -0.29 -0.65
CA LYS A 136 -14.83 0.62 -1.78
C LYS A 136 -13.59 0.27 -2.58
N ILE A 137 -12.51 -0.07 -1.89
CA ILE A 137 -11.26 -0.48 -2.53
C ILE A 137 -11.44 -1.81 -3.25
N VAL A 138 -12.12 -2.78 -2.64
CA VAL A 138 -12.41 -4.08 -3.25
C VAL A 138 -13.23 -3.90 -4.53
N VAL A 139 -14.29 -3.10 -4.47
CA VAL A 139 -15.15 -2.83 -5.62
C VAL A 139 -14.35 -2.15 -6.75
N PHE A 140 -13.54 -1.17 -6.38
CA PHE A 140 -12.67 -0.49 -7.35
C PHE A 140 -11.74 -1.46 -8.06
N LEU A 141 -11.06 -2.32 -7.30
CA LEU A 141 -10.10 -3.27 -7.88
C LEU A 141 -10.79 -4.29 -8.80
N LYS A 142 -11.98 -4.77 -8.42
CA LYS A 142 -12.75 -5.67 -9.29
C LYS A 142 -13.15 -4.99 -10.60
N ARG A 143 -13.49 -3.71 -10.54
CA ARG A 143 -13.89 -2.95 -11.72
C ARG A 143 -12.73 -2.72 -12.69
N VAL A 144 -11.54 -2.40 -12.18
CA VAL A 144 -10.39 -2.03 -13.00
C VAL A 144 -9.60 -3.21 -13.52
N PHE A 145 -9.79 -4.39 -12.93
CA PHE A 145 -9.15 -5.60 -13.42
C PHE A 145 -9.79 -6.04 -14.72
N LYS A 146 -8.97 -6.21 -15.74
CA LYS A 146 -9.40 -6.80 -16.99
C LYS A 146 -9.56 -8.31 -16.81
N ASN A 147 -10.75 -8.78 -16.99
CA ASN A 147 -11.01 -10.21 -17.05
C ASN A 147 -10.84 -10.71 -18.48
#